data_5d3f3bea3d69b662097365e2342c5e42
#
_entry.id   5d3f3bea3d69b662097365e2342c5e42
#
_cell.length_a   1.000
_cell.length_b   1.000
_cell.length_c   1.000
_cell.angle_alpha   90.00
_cell.angle_beta   90.00
_cell.angle_gamma   90.00
#
_symmetry.space_group_name_H-M   'P 1'
#
loop_
_entity.id
_entity.type
_entity.pdbx_description
1 polymer ?
#
loop_
_entity_poly.entity_id
_entity_poly.type
_entity_poly.pdbx_seq_one_letter_code
_entity_poly.pdbx_strand_id
1 'polypeptide(L)'
;MRIWVDADACPKPVKELVFRASERLSINAIFVTNSPIYLPPANHLEIIYVPKDPDAADEYIIQNLKKEDLVITADIPMASEVLKKRALVISPRGDELTEENIGEKISTRNLMSELRTSGMIGGGPPPMKGKDIHKFSSAFDRILTKLLQT
;
A
#
# COMPACT_ATOMS: atom_id res chain seq x y z
N MET A 1 16.40 -0.33 0.56
CA MET A 1 14.94 -0.52 0.29
C MET A 1 14.17 -0.15 1.55
N ARG A 2 13.10 0.60 1.39
CA ARG A 2 12.22 1.00 2.47
C ARG A 2 10.79 0.60 2.11
N ILE A 3 9.95 0.39 3.14
CA ILE A 3 8.54 0.07 2.94
C ILE A 3 7.72 1.31 3.31
N TRP A 4 6.92 1.80 2.38
CA TRP A 4 6.02 2.93 2.58
C TRP A 4 4.60 2.42 2.69
N VAL A 5 3.87 2.84 3.72
CA VAL A 5 2.48 2.41 3.95
C VAL A 5 1.58 3.63 3.91
N ASP A 6 0.61 3.61 2.98
CA ASP A 6 -0.50 4.55 2.97
C ASP A 6 -1.48 4.09 4.06
N ALA A 7 -1.22 4.55 5.29
CA ALA A 7 -1.77 3.91 6.49
C ALA A 7 -3.27 4.15 6.70
N ASP A 8 -3.80 5.27 6.19
CA ASP A 8 -5.22 5.59 6.38
C ASP A 8 -6.14 4.64 5.61
N ALA A 9 -5.66 4.10 4.50
CA ALA A 9 -6.40 3.14 3.68
C ALA A 9 -5.95 1.70 3.90
N CYS A 10 -5.10 1.46 4.88
CA CYS A 10 -4.52 0.14 5.12
C CYS A 10 -5.19 -0.54 6.32
N PRO A 11 -5.75 -1.75 6.16
CA PRO A 11 -6.35 -2.47 7.28
C PRO A 11 -5.34 -2.79 8.38
N LYS A 12 -5.83 -2.83 9.61
CA LYS A 12 -4.98 -3.09 10.79
C LYS A 12 -4.16 -4.38 10.67
N PRO A 13 -4.73 -5.52 10.24
CA PRO A 13 -3.93 -6.74 10.09
C PRO A 13 -2.76 -6.60 9.15
N VAL A 14 -2.91 -5.82 8.07
CA VAL A 14 -1.84 -5.57 7.10
C VAL A 14 -0.76 -4.70 7.73
N LYS A 15 -1.15 -3.65 8.46
CA LYS A 15 -0.19 -2.80 9.18
C LYS A 15 0.65 -3.62 10.16
N GLU A 16 0.02 -4.55 10.88
CA GLU A 16 0.72 -5.43 11.82
C GLU A 16 1.70 -6.36 11.13
N LEU A 17 1.32 -6.92 9.98
CA LEU A 17 2.21 -7.78 9.19
C LEU A 17 3.45 -7.02 8.69
N VAL A 18 3.23 -5.80 8.22
CA VAL A 18 4.33 -4.94 7.77
C VAL A 18 5.26 -4.60 8.94
N PHE A 19 4.70 -4.23 10.08
CA PHE A 19 5.46 -3.93 11.28
C PHE A 19 6.34 -5.11 11.70
N ARG A 20 5.77 -6.31 11.76
CA ARG A 20 6.51 -7.53 12.15
C ARG A 20 7.63 -7.84 11.16
N ALA A 21 7.36 -7.70 9.87
CA ALA A 21 8.38 -7.97 8.85
C ALA A 21 9.52 -6.96 8.94
N SER A 22 9.21 -5.68 9.16
CA SER A 22 10.23 -4.64 9.27
C SER A 22 11.18 -4.92 10.44
N GLU A 23 10.64 -5.36 11.58
CA GLU A 23 11.45 -5.70 12.73
C GLU A 23 12.27 -6.97 12.49
N ARG A 24 11.64 -8.02 11.95
CA ARG A 24 12.34 -9.29 11.70
C ARG A 24 13.47 -9.15 10.69
N LEU A 25 13.28 -8.34 9.67
CA LEU A 25 14.21 -8.21 8.55
C LEU A 25 15.09 -6.97 8.64
N SER A 26 14.91 -6.15 9.67
CA SER A 26 15.64 -4.88 9.85
C SER A 26 15.48 -3.94 8.66
N ILE A 27 14.26 -3.82 8.16
CA ILE A 27 13.88 -2.95 7.05
C ILE A 27 13.05 -1.79 7.59
N ASN A 28 13.41 -0.57 7.21
CA ASN A 28 12.64 0.61 7.65
C ASN A 28 11.25 0.61 7.04
N ALA A 29 10.22 0.73 7.87
CA ALA A 29 8.84 0.89 7.47
C ALA A 29 8.35 2.27 7.88
N ILE A 30 7.81 3.01 6.92
CA ILE A 30 7.35 4.38 7.12
C ILE A 30 5.83 4.40 6.89
N PHE A 31 5.08 4.65 7.97
CA PHE A 31 3.63 4.72 7.93
C PHE A 31 3.23 6.19 7.82
N VAL A 32 2.58 6.55 6.71
CA VAL A 32 2.12 7.91 6.45
C VAL A 32 0.62 7.96 6.70
N THR A 33 0.19 8.86 7.60
CA THR A 33 -1.19 8.88 8.07
C THR A 33 -1.65 10.30 8.39
N ASN A 34 -2.95 10.56 8.26
CA ASN A 34 -3.57 11.81 8.71
C ASN A 34 -4.33 11.66 10.03
N SER A 35 -4.26 10.49 10.65
CA SER A 35 -4.95 10.19 11.91
C SER A 35 -4.05 9.35 12.83
N PRO A 36 -4.31 9.34 14.14
CA PRO A 36 -3.50 8.53 15.05
C PRO A 36 -3.55 7.05 14.73
N ILE A 37 -2.39 6.40 14.74
CA ILE A 37 -2.29 4.94 14.63
C ILE A 37 -1.48 4.43 15.81
N TYR A 38 -1.78 3.20 16.23
CA TYR A 38 -1.18 2.62 17.43
C TYR A 38 -0.33 1.41 17.05
N LEU A 39 0.98 1.62 17.03
CA LEU A 39 1.97 0.58 16.83
C LEU A 39 3.01 0.68 17.94
N PRO A 40 3.58 -0.44 18.40
CA PRO A 40 4.62 -0.38 19.42
C PRO A 40 5.83 0.40 18.92
N PRO A 41 6.51 1.18 19.76
CA PRO A 41 7.77 1.82 19.37
C PRO A 41 8.79 0.76 18.94
N ALA A 42 9.51 1.03 17.85
CA ALA A 42 10.48 0.09 17.32
C ALA A 42 11.56 0.81 16.52
N ASN A 43 12.73 0.18 16.38
CA ASN A 43 13.89 0.81 15.76
C ASN A 43 13.73 1.06 14.26
N HIS A 44 12.91 0.25 13.60
CA HIS A 44 12.73 0.33 12.15
C HIS A 44 11.37 0.91 11.77
N LEU A 45 10.67 1.51 12.72
CA LEU A 45 9.36 2.10 12.52
C LEU A 45 9.44 3.62 12.51
N GLU A 46 8.86 4.24 11.49
CA GLU A 46 8.67 5.68 11.43
C GLU A 46 7.20 5.96 11.11
N ILE A 47 6.60 6.90 11.82
CA ILE A 47 5.22 7.34 11.57
C ILE A 47 5.28 8.82 11.20
N ILE A 48 4.77 9.13 9.99
CA ILE A 48 4.73 10.50 9.49
C ILE A 48 3.29 10.96 9.47
N TYR A 49 3.01 12.05 10.18
CA TYR A 49 1.69 12.65 10.23
C TYR A 49 1.58 13.74 9.17
N VAL A 50 0.55 13.66 8.34
CA VAL A 50 0.27 14.63 7.28
C VAL A 50 -1.08 15.28 7.54
N PRO A 51 -1.36 16.47 6.94
CA PRO A 51 -2.67 17.11 7.07
C PRO A 51 -3.80 16.24 6.50
N LYS A 52 -5.04 16.49 6.93
CA LYS A 52 -6.24 15.81 6.45
C LYS A 52 -6.69 16.32 5.08
N ASP A 53 -5.76 16.45 4.17
CA ASP A 53 -5.97 16.79 2.78
C ASP A 53 -6.00 15.47 2.00
N PRO A 54 -6.95 15.26 1.07
CA PRO A 54 -7.07 13.97 0.38
C PRO A 54 -5.78 13.46 -0.28
N ASP A 55 -4.92 14.33 -0.75
CA ASP A 55 -3.71 13.93 -1.48
C ASP A 55 -2.42 14.06 -0.65
N ALA A 56 -2.52 14.46 0.61
CA ALA A 56 -1.32 14.75 1.41
C ALA A 56 -0.40 13.54 1.61
N ALA A 57 -0.97 12.38 1.91
CA ALA A 57 -0.19 11.15 2.09
C ALA A 57 0.48 10.72 0.79
N ASP A 58 -0.28 10.74 -0.31
CA ASP A 58 0.21 10.38 -1.64
C ASP A 58 1.39 11.26 -2.05
N GLU A 59 1.23 12.57 -1.90
CA GLU A 59 2.27 13.54 -2.25
C GLU A 59 3.53 13.32 -1.43
N TYR A 60 3.38 13.09 -0.13
CA TYR A 60 4.51 12.84 0.75
C TYR A 60 5.29 11.61 0.31
N ILE A 61 4.60 10.50 0.07
CA ILE A 61 5.23 9.25 -0.33
C ILE A 61 5.94 9.44 -1.68
N ILE A 62 5.26 10.00 -2.67
CA ILE A 62 5.83 10.17 -4.02
C ILE A 62 7.06 11.09 -4.01
N GLN A 63 7.04 12.14 -3.21
CA GLN A 63 8.17 13.05 -3.10
C GLN A 63 9.40 12.43 -2.45
N ASN A 64 9.23 11.47 -1.58
CA ASN A 64 10.30 10.93 -0.74
C ASN A 64 10.74 9.51 -1.12
N LEU A 65 9.95 8.79 -1.91
CA LEU A 65 10.29 7.42 -2.26
C LEU A 65 11.47 7.35 -3.24
N LYS A 66 12.19 6.25 -3.18
CA LYS A 66 13.33 6.01 -4.05
C LYS A 66 13.12 4.73 -4.86
N LYS A 67 13.91 4.59 -5.93
CA LYS A 67 13.95 3.39 -6.74
C LYS A 67 14.10 2.15 -5.83
N GLU A 68 13.35 1.11 -6.13
CA GLU A 68 13.36 -0.17 -5.41
C GLU A 68 12.74 -0.12 -4.01
N ASP A 69 12.14 1.00 -3.60
CA ASP A 69 11.29 1.03 -2.42
C ASP A 69 9.99 0.26 -2.71
N LEU A 70 9.33 -0.21 -1.67
CA LEU A 70 8.04 -0.89 -1.77
C LEU A 70 6.96 0.00 -1.17
N VAL A 71 5.87 0.20 -1.90
CA VAL A 71 4.72 0.98 -1.43
C VAL A 71 3.50 0.07 -1.28
N ILE A 72 2.81 0.20 -0.15
CA ILE A 72 1.57 -0.52 0.11
C ILE A 72 0.42 0.45 0.04
N THR A 73 -0.38 0.34 -1.01
CA THR A 73 -1.53 1.22 -1.25
C THR A 73 -2.57 0.53 -2.14
N ALA A 74 -3.84 0.89 -1.92
CA ALA A 74 -4.95 0.50 -2.80
C ALA A 74 -5.27 1.58 -3.83
N ASP A 75 -4.62 2.73 -3.76
CA ASP A 75 -4.87 3.86 -4.65
C ASP A 75 -4.18 3.62 -6.00
N ILE A 76 -4.99 3.33 -7.02
CA ILE A 76 -4.46 2.97 -8.34
C ILE A 76 -3.77 4.15 -9.05
N PRO A 77 -4.32 5.38 -9.06
CA PRO A 77 -3.59 6.52 -9.63
C PRO A 77 -2.25 6.77 -8.95
N MET A 78 -2.18 6.66 -7.62
CA MET A 78 -0.94 6.77 -6.87
C MET A 78 0.04 5.66 -7.27
N ALA A 79 -0.44 4.42 -7.38
CA ALA A 79 0.39 3.29 -7.79
C ALA A 79 1.04 3.53 -9.15
N SER A 80 0.31 4.11 -10.09
CA SER A 80 0.86 4.47 -11.40
C SER A 80 2.05 5.43 -11.28
N GLU A 81 1.94 6.43 -10.41
CA GLU A 81 3.02 7.39 -10.18
C GLU A 81 4.24 6.72 -9.51
N VAL A 82 3.98 5.82 -8.55
CA VAL A 82 5.04 5.07 -7.87
C VAL A 82 5.82 4.21 -8.87
N LEU A 83 5.12 3.53 -9.78
CA LEU A 83 5.74 2.70 -10.80
C LEU A 83 6.63 3.49 -11.75
N LYS A 84 6.27 4.73 -12.07
CA LYS A 84 7.10 5.62 -12.89
C LYS A 84 8.44 5.92 -12.22
N LYS A 85 8.51 5.88 -10.91
CA LYS A 85 9.75 6.07 -10.15
C LYS A 85 10.53 4.78 -9.94
N ARG A 86 10.11 3.68 -10.59
CA ARG A 86 10.75 2.36 -10.51
C ARG A 86 10.73 1.76 -9.10
N ALA A 87 9.75 2.14 -8.31
CA ALA A 87 9.44 1.48 -7.05
C ALA A 87 8.38 0.40 -7.28
N LEU A 88 8.17 -0.45 -6.29
CA LEU A 88 7.23 -1.56 -6.36
C LEU A 88 5.97 -1.23 -5.58
N VAL A 89 4.85 -1.81 -5.99
CA VAL A 89 3.56 -1.58 -5.32
C VAL A 89 2.84 -2.90 -5.08
N ILE A 90 2.29 -3.04 -3.88
CA ILE A 90 1.40 -4.13 -3.53
C ILE A 90 0.18 -3.54 -2.84
N SER A 91 -1.03 -4.02 -3.20
CA SER A 91 -2.24 -3.60 -2.51
C SER A 91 -2.39 -4.32 -1.17
N PRO A 92 -3.16 -3.76 -0.21
CA PRO A 92 -3.45 -4.46 1.05
C PRO A 92 -4.13 -5.82 0.87
N ARG A 93 -4.72 -6.10 -0.29
CA ARG A 93 -5.35 -7.38 -0.60
C ARG A 93 -4.41 -8.37 -1.29
N GLY A 94 -3.14 -8.00 -1.45
CA GLY A 94 -2.12 -8.88 -2.01
C GLY A 94 -1.97 -8.83 -3.51
N ASP A 95 -2.54 -7.83 -4.18
CA ASP A 95 -2.36 -7.66 -5.63
C ASP A 95 -1.07 -6.90 -5.89
N GLU A 96 -0.15 -7.50 -6.62
CA GLU A 96 1.05 -6.81 -7.07
C GLU A 96 0.70 -5.96 -8.30
N LEU A 97 0.92 -4.65 -8.18
CA LEU A 97 0.63 -3.71 -9.27
C LEU A 97 1.92 -3.48 -10.06
N THR A 98 1.83 -3.65 -11.39
CA THR A 98 2.98 -3.55 -12.28
C THR A 98 2.63 -2.66 -13.47
N GLU A 99 3.65 -2.25 -14.24
CA GLU A 99 3.43 -1.50 -15.47
C GLU A 99 2.58 -2.29 -16.47
N GLU A 100 2.70 -3.62 -16.46
CA GLU A 100 1.94 -4.49 -17.36
C GLU A 100 0.45 -4.56 -17.00
N ASN A 101 0.11 -4.50 -15.71
CA ASN A 101 -1.29 -4.67 -15.29
C ASN A 101 -1.99 -3.40 -14.84
N ILE A 102 -1.27 -2.29 -14.66
CA ILE A 102 -1.84 -1.07 -14.09
C ILE A 102 -2.94 -0.45 -14.99
N GLY A 103 -2.79 -0.54 -16.28
CA GLY A 103 -3.80 -0.02 -17.22
C GLY A 103 -5.14 -0.72 -17.07
N GLU A 104 -5.12 -2.04 -16.94
CA GLU A 104 -6.33 -2.83 -16.70
C GLU A 104 -6.96 -2.47 -15.36
N LYS A 105 -6.15 -2.29 -14.32
CA LYS A 105 -6.64 -1.89 -12.99
C LYS A 105 -7.29 -0.51 -13.02
N ILE A 106 -6.73 0.43 -13.76
CA ILE A 106 -7.33 1.77 -13.93
C ILE A 106 -8.68 1.67 -14.62
N SER A 107 -8.78 0.88 -15.68
CA SER A 107 -10.03 0.69 -16.42
C SER A 107 -11.11 0.07 -15.54
N THR A 108 -10.76 -0.95 -14.76
CA THR A 108 -11.69 -1.60 -13.83
C THR A 108 -12.17 -0.61 -12.76
N ARG A 109 -11.27 0.18 -12.20
CA ARG A 109 -11.61 1.20 -11.20
C ARG A 109 -12.59 2.20 -11.75
N ASN A 110 -12.36 2.70 -12.98
CA ASN A 110 -13.24 3.67 -13.61
C ASN A 110 -14.63 3.09 -13.88
N LEU A 111 -14.69 1.85 -14.36
CA LEU A 111 -15.97 1.17 -14.58
C LEU A 111 -16.75 1.01 -13.28
N MET A 112 -16.11 0.56 -12.21
CA MET A 112 -16.74 0.37 -10.91
C MET A 112 -17.23 1.69 -10.33
N SER A 113 -16.49 2.78 -10.54
CA SER A 113 -16.90 4.12 -10.11
C SER A 113 -18.16 4.57 -10.83
N GLU A 114 -18.23 4.36 -12.16
CA GLU A 114 -19.43 4.68 -12.95
C GLU A 114 -20.64 3.87 -12.50
N LEU A 115 -20.45 2.58 -12.25
CA LEU A 115 -21.55 1.71 -11.79
C LEU A 115 -22.08 2.14 -10.43
N ARG A 116 -21.21 2.56 -9.52
CA ARG A 116 -21.63 3.08 -8.21
C ARG A 116 -22.41 4.39 -8.36
N THR A 117 -21.93 5.29 -9.21
CA THR A 117 -22.58 6.58 -9.47
C THR A 117 -23.96 6.39 -10.08
N SER A 118 -24.13 5.41 -10.97
CA SER A 118 -25.41 5.11 -11.59
C SER A 118 -26.38 4.31 -10.70
N GLY A 119 -25.91 3.87 -9.53
CA GLY A 119 -26.73 3.08 -8.61
C GLY A 119 -26.85 1.60 -8.96
N MET A 120 -26.11 1.13 -9.96
CA MET A 120 -26.16 -0.27 -10.39
C MET A 120 -25.46 -1.21 -9.40
N ILE A 121 -24.51 -0.70 -8.65
CA ILE A 121 -23.86 -1.43 -7.55
C ILE A 121 -23.77 -0.51 -6.34
N GLY A 122 -23.87 -1.07 -5.16
CA GLY A 122 -23.81 -0.31 -3.91
C GLY A 122 -22.50 -0.55 -3.18
N GLY A 123 -22.18 0.38 -2.28
CA GLY A 123 -21.08 0.24 -1.35
C GLY A 123 -19.69 0.30 -1.98
N GLY A 124 -18.68 0.13 -1.14
CA GLY A 124 -17.29 0.00 -1.54
C GLY A 124 -16.87 -1.47 -1.62
N PRO A 125 -15.56 -1.75 -1.68
CA PRO A 125 -15.08 -3.12 -1.67
C PRO A 125 -15.50 -3.84 -0.39
N PRO A 126 -15.70 -5.17 -0.42
CA PRO A 126 -16.07 -5.91 0.78
C PRO A 126 -14.95 -5.86 1.82
N PRO A 127 -15.29 -6.02 3.11
CA PRO A 127 -14.27 -6.09 4.16
C PRO A 127 -13.26 -7.22 3.90
N MET A 128 -12.04 -7.04 4.36
CA MET A 128 -11.00 -8.06 4.23
C MET A 128 -11.34 -9.29 5.08
N LYS A 129 -11.11 -10.46 4.50
CA LYS A 129 -11.28 -11.76 5.14
C LYS A 129 -9.93 -12.42 5.35
N GLY A 130 -9.89 -13.54 6.08
CA GLY A 130 -8.68 -14.29 6.32
C GLY A 130 -7.92 -14.67 5.04
N LYS A 131 -8.64 -15.01 3.97
CA LYS A 131 -8.04 -15.34 2.69
C LYS A 131 -7.30 -14.14 2.05
N ASP A 132 -7.83 -12.93 2.25
CA ASP A 132 -7.20 -11.71 1.74
C ASP A 132 -5.92 -11.41 2.50
N ILE A 133 -5.94 -11.59 3.82
CA ILE A 133 -4.77 -11.41 4.67
C ILE A 133 -3.68 -12.41 4.30
N HIS A 134 -4.05 -13.66 4.07
CA HIS A 134 -3.11 -14.71 3.65
C HIS A 134 -2.51 -14.38 2.27
N LYS A 135 -3.34 -13.93 1.34
CA LYS A 135 -2.87 -13.53 0.00
C LYS A 135 -1.87 -12.38 0.11
N PHE A 136 -2.16 -11.37 0.93
CA PHE A 136 -1.24 -10.26 1.18
C PHE A 136 0.08 -10.79 1.76
N SER A 137 0.01 -11.60 2.80
CA SER A 137 1.19 -12.13 3.47
C SER A 137 2.09 -12.89 2.51
N SER A 138 1.50 -13.76 1.68
CA SER A 138 2.25 -14.55 0.70
C SER A 138 2.91 -13.68 -0.37
N ALA A 139 2.18 -12.70 -0.91
CA ALA A 139 2.71 -11.79 -1.93
C ALA A 139 3.81 -10.89 -1.34
N PHE A 140 3.59 -10.40 -0.13
CA PHE A 140 4.53 -9.53 0.55
C PHE A 140 5.86 -10.25 0.82
N ASP A 141 5.78 -11.48 1.35
CA ASP A 141 6.99 -12.29 1.60
C ASP A 141 7.75 -12.57 0.30
N ARG A 142 7.04 -12.88 -0.79
CA ARG A 142 7.67 -13.12 -2.09
C ARG A 142 8.41 -11.89 -2.60
N ILE A 143 7.80 -10.72 -2.50
CA ILE A 143 8.39 -9.46 -2.95
C ILE A 143 9.60 -9.10 -2.10
N LEU A 144 9.50 -9.22 -0.78
CA LEU A 144 10.61 -8.92 0.13
C LEU A 144 11.79 -9.85 -0.12
N THR A 145 11.54 -11.14 -0.29
CA THR A 145 12.60 -12.11 -0.58
C THR A 145 13.34 -11.72 -1.87
N LYS A 146 12.61 -11.38 -2.91
CA LYS A 146 13.20 -10.97 -4.18
C LYS A 146 14.03 -9.69 -4.05
N LEU A 147 13.52 -8.69 -3.35
CA LEU A 147 14.23 -7.43 -3.15
C LEU A 147 15.50 -7.58 -2.32
N LEU A 148 15.46 -8.43 -1.30
CA LEU A 148 16.61 -8.63 -0.40
C LEU A 148 17.71 -9.49 -1.02
N GLN A 149 17.45 -10.19 -2.12
CA GLN A 149 18.44 -10.98 -2.85
C GLN A 149 19.24 -10.17 -3.86
N THR A 150 18.89 -8.94 -4.10
CA THR A 150 19.56 -8.08 -5.09
C THR A 150 20.63 -7.18 -4.48
#